data_10868fc4e1da09c426482de5548ab665
#
_entry.id   10868fc4e1da09c426482de5548ab665
#
_cell.length_a   1.000
_cell.length_b   1.000
_cell.length_c   1.000
_cell.angle_alpha   90.00
_cell.angle_beta   90.00
_cell.angle_gamma   90.00
#
_symmetry.space_group_name_H-M   'P 1'
#
loop_
_entity.id
_entity.type
_entity.pdbx_description
1 polymer ?
#
loop_
_entity_poly.entity_id
_entity_poly.type
_entity_poly.pdbx_seq_one_letter_code
_entity_poly.pdbx_strand_id
1 'polypeptide(L)'
;MFLKSLQLKGFKSFADSTTLAMEPGVTVVVGPNGSGKSNVVDAIGWVLGAQAPSAVRSAKMDDVIFAGADNRSALGRAEVSLTIDNSAGMLPIEFAEVTIKRVLFRSGDSEYSINGAACRLLDIQDLLSDSGVGRTQHVIISQGQIDAVLNAKAEDRRAIIEEAAGILKHRRRKERAERRLASTTLDLPEPLGPTTTVTPGSITRVVESAKDLNPFSCRLLRNTGA
;
A
#
# COMPACT_ATOMS: atom_id res chain seq x y z
N MET A 1 -16.11 -11.57 0.30
CA MET A 1 -15.15 -10.94 -0.63
C MET A 1 -14.26 -12.01 -1.24
N PHE A 2 -14.13 -12.07 -2.54
CA PHE A 2 -13.20 -12.94 -3.25
C PHE A 2 -12.77 -12.28 -4.57
N LEU A 3 -11.69 -12.79 -5.17
CA LEU A 3 -11.23 -12.33 -6.48
C LEU A 3 -12.10 -12.93 -7.57
N LYS A 4 -12.86 -12.10 -8.28
CA LYS A 4 -13.82 -12.53 -9.31
C LYS A 4 -13.18 -12.70 -10.69
N SER A 5 -12.28 -11.77 -11.07
CA SER A 5 -11.57 -11.87 -12.34
C SER A 5 -10.27 -11.10 -12.34
N LEU A 6 -9.32 -11.56 -13.14
CA LEU A 6 -8.09 -10.88 -13.45
C LEU A 6 -7.94 -10.77 -14.96
N GLN A 7 -7.83 -9.57 -15.48
CA GLN A 7 -7.59 -9.29 -16.88
C GLN A 7 -6.18 -8.73 -17.08
N LEU A 8 -5.44 -9.29 -18.03
CA LEU A 8 -4.07 -8.94 -18.36
C LEU A 8 -3.99 -8.59 -19.85
N LYS A 9 -3.23 -7.54 -20.19
CA LYS A 9 -2.94 -7.16 -21.56
C LYS A 9 -1.56 -6.50 -21.62
N GLY A 10 -0.69 -7.00 -22.45
CA GLY A 10 0.66 -6.47 -22.59
C GLY A 10 1.53 -6.65 -21.34
N PHE A 11 1.17 -7.53 -20.42
CA PHE A 11 1.88 -7.75 -19.18
C PHE A 11 2.77 -8.98 -19.25
N LYS A 12 4.08 -8.79 -19.19
CA LYS A 12 5.11 -9.85 -19.26
C LYS A 12 4.88 -10.83 -20.42
N SER A 13 4.48 -12.07 -20.16
CA SER A 13 4.18 -13.08 -21.19
C SER A 13 2.80 -12.97 -21.82
N PHE A 14 1.92 -12.11 -21.28
CA PHE A 14 0.55 -11.92 -21.76
C PHE A 14 0.47 -10.76 -22.75
N ALA A 15 0.80 -11.01 -24.03
CA ALA A 15 0.71 -10.01 -25.10
C ALA A 15 -0.74 -9.61 -25.38
N ASP A 16 -1.60 -10.61 -25.57
CA ASP A 16 -3.02 -10.42 -25.86
C ASP A 16 -3.83 -10.23 -24.58
N SER A 17 -5.04 -9.68 -24.73
CA SER A 17 -5.99 -9.58 -23.62
C SER A 17 -6.41 -10.97 -23.16
N THR A 18 -6.02 -11.32 -21.95
CA THR A 18 -6.33 -12.60 -21.30
C THR A 18 -7.16 -12.32 -20.06
N THR A 19 -8.31 -12.95 -19.93
CA THR A 19 -9.16 -12.84 -18.76
C THR A 19 -9.22 -14.19 -18.05
N LEU A 20 -8.86 -14.18 -16.76
CA LEU A 20 -8.98 -15.32 -15.87
C LEU A 20 -10.20 -15.06 -14.97
N ALA A 21 -11.27 -15.82 -15.18
CA ALA A 21 -12.43 -15.83 -14.29
C ALA A 21 -12.13 -16.75 -13.10
N MET A 22 -12.54 -16.34 -11.91
CA MET A 22 -12.35 -17.09 -10.68
C MET A 22 -13.67 -17.27 -9.97
N GLU A 23 -13.91 -18.48 -9.50
CA GLU A 23 -15.10 -18.83 -8.72
C GLU A 23 -14.78 -18.77 -7.23
N PRO A 24 -15.79 -18.65 -6.35
CA PRO A 24 -15.61 -18.78 -4.93
C PRO A 24 -14.92 -20.10 -4.56
N GLY A 25 -13.92 -20.06 -3.68
CA GLY A 25 -13.16 -21.23 -3.26
C GLY A 25 -11.74 -21.23 -3.78
N VAL A 26 -11.24 -22.38 -4.22
CA VAL A 26 -9.86 -22.56 -4.66
C VAL A 26 -9.78 -22.62 -6.18
N THR A 27 -9.04 -21.68 -6.75
CA THR A 27 -8.70 -21.67 -8.19
C THR A 27 -7.24 -22.06 -8.36
N VAL A 28 -6.94 -23.01 -9.24
CA VAL A 28 -5.59 -23.50 -9.52
C VAL A 28 -5.16 -23.15 -10.93
N VAL A 29 -4.00 -22.48 -11.06
CA VAL A 29 -3.39 -22.19 -12.36
C VAL A 29 -2.34 -23.25 -12.65
N VAL A 30 -2.59 -24.07 -13.68
CA VAL A 30 -1.71 -25.16 -14.10
C VAL A 30 -1.10 -24.89 -15.48
N GLY A 31 0.07 -25.44 -15.73
CA GLY A 31 0.75 -25.32 -17.01
C GLY A 31 2.23 -25.75 -16.92
N PRO A 32 2.93 -25.94 -18.04
CA PRO A 32 4.35 -26.28 -18.07
C PRO A 32 5.23 -25.17 -17.49
N ASN A 33 6.50 -25.48 -17.23
CA ASN A 33 7.47 -24.47 -16.81
C ASN A 33 7.65 -23.42 -17.93
N GLY A 34 7.74 -22.15 -17.55
CA GLY A 34 7.85 -21.04 -18.51
C GLY A 34 6.52 -20.54 -19.08
N SER A 35 5.37 -21.19 -18.81
CA SER A 35 4.05 -20.77 -19.36
C SER A 35 3.49 -19.46 -18.80
N GLY A 36 4.18 -18.80 -17.88
CA GLY A 36 3.72 -17.53 -17.30
C GLY A 36 2.85 -17.65 -16.05
N LYS A 37 2.71 -18.84 -15.43
CA LYS A 37 1.94 -19.03 -14.18
C LYS A 37 2.30 -18.01 -13.10
N SER A 38 3.58 -17.82 -12.87
CA SER A 38 4.07 -16.88 -11.87
C SER A 38 3.81 -15.42 -12.27
N ASN A 39 3.65 -15.12 -13.57
CA ASN A 39 3.32 -13.77 -14.02
C ASN A 39 1.89 -13.37 -13.66
N VAL A 40 0.99 -14.34 -13.44
CA VAL A 40 -0.36 -14.09 -12.91
C VAL A 40 -0.27 -13.54 -11.49
N VAL A 41 0.55 -14.16 -10.64
CA VAL A 41 0.78 -13.69 -9.26
C VAL A 41 1.44 -12.32 -9.24
N ASP A 42 2.45 -12.10 -10.12
CA ASP A 42 3.08 -10.79 -10.26
C ASP A 42 2.07 -9.71 -10.66
N ALA A 43 1.16 -10.03 -11.59
CA ALA A 43 0.14 -9.09 -12.03
C ALA A 43 -0.80 -8.68 -10.90
N ILE A 44 -1.23 -9.63 -10.05
CA ILE A 44 -2.04 -9.33 -8.87
C ILE A 44 -1.28 -8.39 -7.93
N GLY A 45 -0.03 -8.71 -7.57
CA GLY A 45 0.79 -7.85 -6.72
C GLY A 45 1.01 -6.46 -7.32
N TRP A 46 1.19 -6.42 -8.63
CA TRP A 46 1.45 -5.18 -9.36
C TRP A 46 0.23 -4.25 -9.36
N VAL A 47 -0.96 -4.75 -9.65
CA VAL A 47 -2.20 -3.94 -9.66
C VAL A 47 -2.60 -3.49 -8.25
N LEU A 48 -2.29 -4.28 -7.23
CA LEU A 48 -2.53 -3.93 -5.82
C LEU A 48 -1.51 -2.91 -5.26
N GLY A 49 -0.54 -2.49 -6.08
CA GLY A 49 0.31 -1.35 -5.75
C GLY A 49 1.77 -1.67 -5.47
N ALA A 50 2.29 -2.80 -5.92
CA ALA A 50 3.73 -3.06 -5.89
C ALA A 50 4.47 -2.02 -6.73
N GLN A 51 5.41 -1.29 -6.11
CA GLN A 51 6.22 -0.24 -6.74
C GLN A 51 7.67 -0.67 -6.98
N ALA A 52 8.16 -1.61 -6.18
CA ALA A 52 9.51 -2.13 -6.37
C ALA A 52 9.52 -3.13 -7.53
N PRO A 53 10.43 -2.99 -8.51
CA PRO A 53 10.58 -3.95 -9.60
C PRO A 53 10.80 -5.38 -9.09
N SER A 54 11.55 -5.54 -8.00
CA SER A 54 11.81 -6.83 -7.35
C SER A 54 10.54 -7.53 -6.87
N ALA A 55 9.50 -6.77 -6.47
CA ALA A 55 8.22 -7.35 -6.02
C ALA A 55 7.46 -8.06 -7.16
N VAL A 56 7.77 -7.72 -8.40
CA VAL A 56 7.23 -8.35 -9.60
C VAL A 56 8.32 -9.06 -10.41
N ARG A 57 9.43 -9.43 -9.77
CA ARG A 57 10.55 -10.17 -10.35
C ARG A 57 11.06 -9.57 -11.66
N SER A 58 11.22 -8.25 -11.68
CA SER A 58 11.74 -7.47 -12.81
C SER A 58 12.96 -6.66 -12.37
N ALA A 59 13.86 -6.34 -13.30
CA ALA A 59 15.00 -5.47 -13.03
C ALA A 59 14.58 -4.00 -13.01
N LYS A 60 13.72 -3.63 -13.95
CA LYS A 60 13.10 -2.30 -14.04
C LYS A 60 11.58 -2.44 -14.08
N MET A 61 10.85 -1.38 -13.73
CA MET A 61 9.39 -1.42 -13.79
C MET A 61 8.87 -1.59 -15.22
N ASP A 62 9.55 -1.04 -16.20
CA ASP A 62 9.19 -1.13 -17.61
C ASP A 62 9.29 -2.57 -18.17
N ASP A 63 10.05 -3.44 -17.50
CA ASP A 63 10.20 -4.86 -17.89
C ASP A 63 8.89 -5.66 -17.69
N VAL A 64 7.88 -5.08 -17.01
CA VAL A 64 6.55 -5.69 -16.96
C VAL A 64 5.78 -5.56 -18.26
N ILE A 65 6.21 -4.66 -19.18
CA ILE A 65 5.60 -4.50 -20.49
C ILE A 65 6.14 -5.60 -21.41
N PHE A 66 5.25 -6.25 -22.16
CA PHE A 66 5.62 -7.28 -23.11
C PHE A 66 6.69 -6.76 -24.09
N ALA A 67 7.85 -7.40 -24.07
CA ALA A 67 9.04 -6.96 -24.82
C ALA A 67 9.03 -7.40 -26.29
N GLY A 68 8.05 -8.23 -26.69
CA GLY A 68 8.00 -8.85 -28.00
C GLY A 68 8.44 -10.32 -27.96
N ALA A 69 8.18 -11.04 -29.05
CA ALA A 69 8.62 -12.40 -29.34
C ALA A 69 8.84 -12.52 -30.84
N ASP A 70 9.38 -13.65 -31.29
CA ASP A 70 9.77 -13.86 -32.71
C ASP A 70 8.69 -13.47 -33.75
N ASN A 71 7.42 -13.71 -33.41
CA ASN A 71 6.26 -13.43 -34.26
C ASN A 71 5.36 -12.27 -33.75
N ARG A 72 5.81 -11.51 -32.74
CA ARG A 72 5.00 -10.44 -32.11
C ARG A 72 5.87 -9.26 -31.74
N SER A 73 5.46 -8.07 -32.18
CA SER A 73 6.14 -6.83 -31.82
C SER A 73 5.95 -6.50 -30.33
N ALA A 74 6.92 -5.78 -29.78
CA ALA A 74 6.82 -5.23 -28.44
C ALA A 74 5.61 -4.29 -28.32
N LEU A 75 5.00 -4.26 -27.15
CA LEU A 75 3.86 -3.38 -26.87
C LEU A 75 4.31 -2.09 -26.19
N GLY A 76 3.51 -1.05 -26.32
CA GLY A 76 3.77 0.28 -25.73
C GLY A 76 3.32 0.39 -24.28
N ARG A 77 2.50 -0.53 -23.78
CA ARG A 77 1.95 -0.48 -22.41
C ARG A 77 1.60 -1.86 -21.87
N ALA A 78 1.60 -1.97 -20.57
CA ALA A 78 1.00 -3.07 -19.82
C ALA A 78 -0.26 -2.59 -19.10
N GLU A 79 -1.28 -3.43 -19.07
CA GLU A 79 -2.58 -3.16 -18.47
C GLU A 79 -3.03 -4.37 -17.67
N VAL A 80 -3.37 -4.16 -16.40
CA VAL A 80 -3.93 -5.20 -15.52
C VAL A 80 -5.15 -4.64 -14.82
N SER A 81 -6.25 -5.40 -14.87
CA SER A 81 -7.49 -5.11 -14.14
C SER A 81 -7.83 -6.27 -13.23
N LEU A 82 -8.15 -5.97 -11.99
CA LEU A 82 -8.52 -6.91 -10.95
C LEU A 82 -9.92 -6.57 -10.46
N THR A 83 -10.87 -7.50 -10.58
CA THR A 83 -12.23 -7.33 -10.08
C THR A 83 -12.45 -8.17 -8.85
N ILE A 84 -12.89 -7.52 -7.78
CA ILE A 84 -13.16 -8.09 -6.45
C ILE A 84 -14.67 -8.07 -6.21
N ASP A 85 -15.24 -9.18 -5.75
CA ASP A 85 -16.59 -9.23 -5.20
C ASP A 85 -16.62 -8.54 -3.83
N ASN A 86 -17.44 -7.53 -3.70
CA ASN A 86 -17.67 -6.76 -2.47
C ASN A 86 -19.11 -6.85 -1.98
N SER A 87 -19.86 -7.85 -2.37
CA SER A 87 -21.26 -8.02 -1.94
C SER A 87 -21.44 -8.10 -0.43
N ALA A 88 -20.38 -8.52 0.30
CA ALA A 88 -20.33 -8.52 1.76
C ALA A 88 -19.97 -7.16 2.38
N GLY A 89 -19.74 -6.09 1.60
CA GLY A 89 -19.42 -4.74 2.08
C GLY A 89 -18.10 -4.63 2.86
N MET A 90 -17.13 -5.51 2.58
CA MET A 90 -15.83 -5.49 3.27
C MET A 90 -14.93 -4.33 2.85
N LEU A 91 -15.03 -3.88 1.60
CA LEU A 91 -14.39 -2.66 1.12
C LEU A 91 -15.29 -1.46 1.46
N PRO A 92 -14.73 -0.34 1.96
CA PRO A 92 -15.51 0.85 2.34
C PRO A 92 -15.92 1.66 1.10
N ILE A 93 -16.64 1.02 0.18
CA ILE A 93 -17.16 1.60 -1.06
C ILE A 93 -18.52 0.97 -1.36
N GLU A 94 -19.48 1.77 -1.82
CA GLU A 94 -20.88 1.36 -2.02
C GLU A 94 -21.13 0.58 -3.33
N PHE A 95 -20.15 -0.22 -3.76
CA PHE A 95 -20.27 -1.06 -4.96
C PHE A 95 -20.16 -2.54 -4.59
N ALA A 96 -21.06 -3.36 -5.15
CA ALA A 96 -21.01 -4.82 -5.00
C ALA A 96 -19.79 -5.46 -5.70
N GLU A 97 -19.25 -4.79 -6.70
CA GLU A 97 -18.03 -5.18 -7.39
C GLU A 97 -17.06 -3.99 -7.46
N VAL A 98 -15.80 -4.25 -7.18
CA VAL A 98 -14.74 -3.24 -7.22
C VAL A 98 -13.68 -3.69 -8.21
N THR A 99 -13.52 -2.94 -9.28
CA THR A 99 -12.48 -3.17 -10.29
C THR A 99 -11.35 -2.17 -10.11
N ILE A 100 -10.17 -2.68 -9.75
CA ILE A 100 -8.94 -1.91 -9.66
C ILE A 100 -8.15 -2.14 -10.93
N LYS A 101 -7.73 -1.07 -11.60
CA LYS A 101 -6.96 -1.14 -12.83
C LYS A 101 -5.69 -0.32 -12.72
N ARG A 102 -4.60 -0.86 -13.27
CA ARG A 102 -3.33 -0.16 -13.46
C ARG A 102 -2.87 -0.28 -14.88
N VAL A 103 -2.40 0.82 -15.45
CA VAL A 103 -1.75 0.89 -16.77
C VAL A 103 -0.36 1.47 -16.59
N LEU A 104 0.64 0.90 -17.23
CA LEU A 104 1.99 1.46 -17.31
C LEU A 104 2.36 1.63 -18.77
N PHE A 105 2.78 2.81 -19.13
CA PHE A 105 3.29 3.15 -20.46
C PHE A 105 4.82 3.06 -20.50
N ARG A 106 5.41 2.85 -21.68
CA ARG A 106 6.86 2.86 -21.86
C ARG A 106 7.51 4.22 -21.57
N SER A 107 6.72 5.30 -21.56
CA SER A 107 7.17 6.62 -21.09
C SER A 107 7.52 6.63 -19.60
N GLY A 108 7.10 5.59 -18.84
CA GLY A 108 7.22 5.53 -17.38
C GLY A 108 5.96 6.01 -16.64
N ASP A 109 5.00 6.58 -17.35
CA ASP A 109 3.75 7.06 -16.78
C ASP A 109 2.89 5.88 -16.31
N SER A 110 2.28 6.03 -15.14
CA SER A 110 1.36 5.04 -14.56
C SER A 110 0.01 5.65 -14.29
N GLU A 111 -1.04 5.02 -14.78
CA GLU A 111 -2.43 5.39 -14.52
C GLU A 111 -3.10 4.35 -13.61
N TYR A 112 -3.93 4.83 -12.71
CA TYR A 112 -4.70 3.99 -11.80
C TYR A 112 -6.17 4.38 -11.86
N SER A 113 -7.06 3.39 -11.76
CA SER A 113 -8.49 3.67 -11.65
C SER A 113 -9.19 2.64 -10.75
N ILE A 114 -10.29 3.09 -10.13
CA ILE A 114 -11.23 2.26 -9.38
C ILE A 114 -12.59 2.41 -10.05
N ASN A 115 -13.18 1.32 -10.49
CA ASN A 115 -14.46 1.29 -11.24
C ASN A 115 -14.50 2.26 -12.43
N GLY A 116 -13.37 2.42 -13.13
CA GLY A 116 -13.23 3.34 -14.26
C GLY A 116 -12.94 4.80 -13.89
N ALA A 117 -13.09 5.19 -12.65
CA ALA A 117 -12.74 6.52 -12.18
C ALA A 117 -11.22 6.60 -11.92
N ALA A 118 -10.53 7.59 -12.50
CA ALA A 118 -9.12 7.81 -12.27
C ALA A 118 -8.86 8.12 -10.79
N CYS A 119 -7.83 7.52 -10.22
CA CYS A 119 -7.46 7.68 -8.82
C CYS A 119 -5.94 7.68 -8.65
N ARG A 120 -5.48 7.94 -7.44
CA ARG A 120 -4.07 7.83 -7.07
C ARG A 120 -3.77 6.45 -6.51
N LEU A 121 -2.52 6.03 -6.59
CA LEU A 121 -2.07 4.79 -5.94
C LEU A 121 -2.39 4.78 -4.43
N LEU A 122 -2.31 5.92 -3.75
CA LEU A 122 -2.65 6.02 -2.34
C LEU A 122 -4.12 5.69 -2.06
N ASP A 123 -5.03 6.07 -2.95
CA ASP A 123 -6.46 5.81 -2.80
C ASP A 123 -6.74 4.30 -2.86
N ILE A 124 -6.05 3.58 -3.76
CA ILE A 124 -6.10 2.10 -3.83
C ILE A 124 -5.54 1.48 -2.54
N GLN A 125 -4.40 1.99 -2.07
CA GLN A 125 -3.77 1.48 -0.85
C GLN A 125 -4.60 1.73 0.40
N ASP A 126 -5.25 2.89 0.49
CA ASP A 126 -6.14 3.23 1.60
C ASP A 126 -7.41 2.34 1.55
N LEU A 127 -8.02 2.17 0.37
CA LEU A 127 -9.16 1.28 0.16
C LEU A 127 -8.87 -0.15 0.62
N LEU A 128 -7.72 -0.70 0.21
CA LEU A 128 -7.33 -2.07 0.56
C LEU A 128 -6.89 -2.22 2.02
N SER A 129 -6.29 -1.17 2.61
CA SER A 129 -5.85 -1.20 4.02
C SER A 129 -7.03 -1.28 4.99
N ASP A 130 -8.17 -0.70 4.63
CA ASP A 130 -9.38 -0.71 5.46
C ASP A 130 -10.07 -2.07 5.48
N SER A 131 -9.86 -2.89 4.46
CA SER A 131 -10.48 -4.22 4.31
C SER A 131 -9.64 -5.38 4.88
N GLY A 132 -8.48 -5.09 5.47
CA GLY A 132 -7.53 -6.14 5.88
C GLY A 132 -6.76 -6.80 4.72
N VAL A 133 -7.06 -6.42 3.48
CA VAL A 133 -6.27 -6.76 2.28
C VAL A 133 -5.11 -5.75 2.16
N GLY A 134 -4.37 -5.58 3.25
CA GLY A 134 -3.32 -4.58 3.37
C GLY A 134 -2.27 -4.65 2.26
N ARG A 135 -1.51 -3.60 2.19
CA ARG A 135 -0.62 -3.09 1.12
C ARG A 135 0.30 -4.11 0.47
N THR A 136 0.50 -5.28 1.06
CA THR A 136 1.57 -6.13 0.59
C THR A 136 1.46 -7.59 0.96
N GLN A 137 2.02 -8.35 0.88
CA GLN A 137 2.78 -9.57 1.14
C GLN A 137 1.99 -10.68 1.82
N HIS A 138 0.90 -10.40 2.55
CA HIS A 138 0.18 -11.45 3.29
C HIS A 138 -0.98 -12.06 2.50
N VAL A 139 -1.49 -11.32 1.51
CA VAL A 139 -2.50 -11.83 0.57
C VAL A 139 -1.85 -12.62 -0.57
N ILE A 140 -0.59 -12.28 -0.90
CA ILE A 140 0.18 -12.95 -1.94
C ILE A 140 1.37 -13.62 -1.29
N ILE A 141 1.31 -14.94 -1.15
CA ILE A 141 2.40 -15.74 -0.63
C ILE A 141 3.28 -16.18 -1.81
N SER A 142 4.42 -15.54 -1.98
CA SER A 142 5.42 -15.90 -2.97
C SER A 142 6.23 -17.11 -2.53
N GLN A 143 6.82 -17.82 -3.49
CA GLN A 143 7.71 -18.95 -3.21
C GLN A 143 8.86 -18.52 -2.28
N GLY A 144 9.10 -19.27 -1.21
CA GLY A 144 10.13 -18.98 -0.20
C GLY A 144 9.72 -17.95 0.86
N GLN A 145 8.59 -17.28 0.72
CA GLN A 145 8.14 -16.28 1.69
C GLN A 145 7.71 -16.92 3.02
N ILE A 146 7.12 -18.10 2.99
CA ILE A 146 6.76 -18.84 4.21
C ILE A 146 8.03 -19.15 5.01
N ASP A 147 9.07 -19.65 4.36
CA ASP A 147 10.35 -19.96 5.02
C ASP A 147 11.01 -18.68 5.58
N ALA A 148 10.91 -17.56 4.85
CA ALA A 148 11.40 -16.28 5.31
C ALA A 148 10.67 -15.80 6.58
N VAL A 149 9.35 -15.99 6.66
CA VAL A 149 8.54 -15.66 7.85
C VAL A 149 8.87 -16.58 9.04
N LEU A 150 9.02 -17.88 8.78
CA LEU A 150 9.35 -18.86 9.84
C LEU A 150 10.73 -18.60 10.45
N ASN A 151 11.70 -18.19 9.61
CA ASN A 151 13.08 -17.90 10.03
C ASN A 151 13.31 -16.43 10.39
N ALA A 152 12.28 -15.57 10.28
CA ALA A 152 12.36 -14.15 10.58
C ALA A 152 12.62 -13.90 12.07
N LYS A 153 13.30 -12.81 12.39
CA LYS A 153 13.47 -12.34 13.76
C LYS A 153 12.12 -12.00 14.40
N ALA A 154 12.06 -12.00 15.73
CA ALA A 154 10.83 -11.73 16.47
C ALA A 154 10.17 -10.39 16.11
N GLU A 155 10.99 -9.37 15.85
CA GLU A 155 10.54 -8.03 15.43
C GLU A 155 9.85 -8.04 14.07
N ASP A 156 10.42 -8.76 13.10
CA ASP A 156 9.85 -8.89 11.74
C ASP A 156 8.55 -9.69 11.77
N ARG A 157 8.49 -10.78 12.57
CA ARG A 157 7.26 -11.55 12.78
C ARG A 157 6.16 -10.71 13.42
N ARG A 158 6.54 -9.85 14.38
CA ARG A 158 5.60 -8.93 15.01
C ARG A 158 5.01 -7.94 13.98
N ALA A 159 5.84 -7.39 13.09
CA ALA A 159 5.37 -6.49 12.04
C ALA A 159 4.33 -7.17 11.14
N ILE A 160 4.52 -8.45 10.81
CA ILE A 160 3.58 -9.26 10.03
C ILE A 160 2.25 -9.43 10.76
N ILE A 161 2.29 -9.72 12.07
CA ILE A 161 1.08 -9.87 12.89
C ILE A 161 0.33 -8.54 13.00
N GLU A 162 1.05 -7.43 13.21
CA GLU A 162 0.48 -6.08 13.29
C GLU A 162 -0.18 -5.68 11.95
N GLU A 163 0.38 -6.08 10.81
CA GLU A 163 -0.19 -5.86 9.49
C GLU A 163 -1.47 -6.70 9.29
N ALA A 164 -1.42 -7.99 9.60
CA ALA A 164 -2.58 -8.87 9.52
C ALA A 164 -3.73 -8.42 10.43
N ALA A 165 -3.41 -7.81 11.57
CA ALA A 165 -4.38 -7.22 12.50
C ALA A 165 -4.91 -5.84 12.06
N GLY A 166 -4.48 -5.29 10.93
CA GLY A 166 -4.91 -3.98 10.42
C GLY A 166 -4.38 -2.76 11.21
N ILE A 167 -3.43 -2.97 12.11
CA ILE A 167 -2.91 -1.92 13.01
C ILE A 167 -1.94 -0.97 12.30
N LEU A 168 -1.36 -1.36 11.17
CA LEU A 168 -0.35 -0.58 10.46
C LEU A 168 -0.85 0.79 9.98
N LYS A 169 -2.13 0.96 9.69
CA LYS A 169 -2.72 2.25 9.32
C LYS A 169 -2.56 3.29 10.44
N HIS A 170 -2.86 2.87 11.67
CA HIS A 170 -2.73 3.72 12.85
C HIS A 170 -1.26 4.06 13.13
N ARG A 171 -0.36 3.08 13.03
CA ARG A 171 1.08 3.28 13.21
C ARG A 171 1.64 4.29 12.20
N ARG A 172 1.30 4.17 10.92
CA ARG A 172 1.74 5.11 9.88
C ARG A 172 1.17 6.51 10.07
N ARG A 173 -0.08 6.64 10.52
CA ARG A 173 -0.66 7.95 10.87
C ARG A 173 0.08 8.58 12.03
N LYS A 174 0.41 7.79 13.05
CA LYS A 174 1.21 8.21 14.19
C LYS A 174 2.61 8.67 13.75
N GLU A 175 3.35 7.88 13.00
CA GLU A 175 4.68 8.23 12.48
C GLU A 175 4.67 9.50 11.61
N ARG A 176 3.63 9.68 10.78
CA ARG A 176 3.47 10.94 10.01
C ARG A 176 3.21 12.14 10.92
N ALA A 177 2.39 11.98 11.94
CA ALA A 177 2.11 13.04 12.91
C ALA A 177 3.38 13.41 13.69
N GLU A 178 4.14 12.42 14.14
CA GLU A 178 5.42 12.62 14.84
C GLU A 178 6.45 13.33 13.96
N ARG A 179 6.59 12.95 12.68
CA ARG A 179 7.48 13.65 11.72
C ARG A 179 7.05 15.09 11.49
N ARG A 180 5.75 15.37 11.39
CA ARG A 180 5.24 16.74 11.26
C ARG A 180 5.52 17.58 12.51
N LEU A 181 5.31 17.01 13.69
CA LEU A 181 5.65 17.67 14.95
C LEU A 181 7.14 17.96 15.04
N ALA A 182 8.00 16.99 14.69
CA ALA A 182 9.46 17.18 14.69
C ALA A 182 9.90 18.27 13.69
N SER A 183 9.29 18.36 12.50
CA SER A 183 9.61 19.43 11.55
C SER A 183 9.13 20.81 12.02
N THR A 184 7.98 20.87 12.69
CA THR A 184 7.44 22.14 13.21
C THR A 184 8.27 22.68 14.39
N THR A 185 8.88 21.79 15.19
CA THR A 185 9.77 22.22 16.28
C THR A 185 11.13 22.70 15.80
N LEU A 186 11.56 22.34 14.58
CA LEU A 186 12.80 22.85 13.98
C LEU A 186 12.63 24.24 13.34
N ASP A 187 11.41 24.67 13.02
CA ASP A 187 11.11 25.97 12.43
C ASP A 187 10.79 27.06 13.47
N LEU A 188 10.99 26.80 14.76
CA LEU A 188 10.92 27.86 15.76
C LEU A 188 12.09 28.81 15.57
N PRO A 189 11.87 30.13 15.38
CA PRO A 189 12.96 31.09 15.27
C PRO A 189 13.81 31.03 16.54
N GLU A 190 15.12 31.10 16.37
CA GLU A 190 16.07 31.17 17.48
C GLU A 190 15.61 32.24 18.48
N PRO A 191 15.66 31.98 19.79
CA PRO A 191 15.33 32.99 20.76
C PRO A 191 16.24 34.18 20.63
N LEU A 192 15.67 35.33 20.31
CA LEU A 192 16.36 36.61 20.21
C LEU A 192 17.07 36.93 21.54
N GLY A 193 18.34 36.69 21.61
CA GLY A 193 19.30 37.30 22.56
C GLY A 193 19.21 36.87 24.01
N PRO A 194 20.33 36.95 24.75
CA PRO A 194 20.43 36.48 26.14
C PRO A 194 19.97 37.57 27.09
N THR A 195 18.67 37.66 27.40
CA THR A 195 18.23 38.41 28.59
C THR A 195 16.79 38.00 28.99
N THR A 196 16.65 36.82 29.54
CA THR A 196 15.72 36.55 30.63
C THR A 196 16.22 35.32 31.39
N THR A 197 16.80 35.60 32.54
CA THR A 197 17.11 34.59 33.56
C THR A 197 15.79 33.93 33.98
N VAL A 198 15.49 32.79 33.41
CA VAL A 198 14.39 31.90 33.86
C VAL A 198 14.92 31.24 35.15
N THR A 199 14.35 31.61 36.27
CA THR A 199 14.67 30.97 37.55
C THR A 199 14.29 29.48 37.51
N PRO A 200 15.15 28.57 38.02
CA PRO A 200 14.94 27.12 37.91
C PRO A 200 13.60 26.57 38.46
N GLY A 201 12.94 27.35 39.33
CA GLY A 201 11.65 26.96 39.94
C GLY A 201 10.42 27.00 38.97
N SER A 202 10.48 27.74 37.89
CA SER A 202 9.35 27.84 36.95
C SER A 202 9.28 26.68 35.94
N ILE A 203 10.41 26.02 35.67
CA ILE A 203 10.49 24.88 34.73
C ILE A 203 9.90 23.61 35.39
N THR A 204 10.10 23.41 36.69
CA THR A 204 9.60 22.24 37.43
C THR A 204 8.06 22.21 37.46
N ARG A 205 7.40 23.37 37.51
CA ARG A 205 5.94 23.48 37.54
C ARG A 205 5.28 23.16 36.21
N VAL A 206 5.93 23.46 35.10
CA VAL A 206 5.41 23.14 33.74
C VAL A 206 5.53 21.65 33.44
N VAL A 207 6.59 21.00 33.93
CA VAL A 207 6.83 19.55 33.72
C VAL A 207 5.90 18.70 34.62
N GLU A 208 5.56 19.15 35.83
CA GLU A 208 4.61 18.43 36.67
C GLU A 208 3.16 18.53 36.16
N SER A 209 2.75 19.66 35.56
CA SER A 209 1.42 19.76 34.95
C SER A 209 1.25 18.91 33.68
N ALA A 210 2.35 18.52 33.01
CA ALA A 210 2.30 17.67 31.85
C ALA A 210 2.23 16.16 32.17
N LYS A 211 2.53 15.75 33.41
CA LYS A 211 2.43 14.35 33.85
C LYS A 211 1.03 13.89 34.18
N ASP A 212 0.10 14.80 34.42
CA ASP A 212 -1.29 14.49 34.80
C ASP A 212 -2.28 14.56 33.62
N LEU A 213 -1.79 14.81 32.40
CA LEU A 213 -2.65 14.81 31.21
C LEU A 213 -2.81 13.37 30.69
N ASN A 214 -3.96 12.80 31.03
CA ASN A 214 -4.47 11.57 30.45
C ASN A 214 -4.45 11.68 28.91
N PRO A 215 -3.84 10.74 28.16
CA PRO A 215 -3.68 10.82 26.72
C PRO A 215 -4.99 10.85 25.91
N PHE A 216 -6.15 10.76 26.57
CA PHE A 216 -7.49 10.81 25.95
C PHE A 216 -8.23 12.13 26.07
N SER A 217 -7.68 13.17 26.72
CA SER A 217 -8.35 14.47 26.87
C SER A 217 -7.65 15.60 26.13
N CYS A 218 -7.46 15.47 24.83
CA CYS A 218 -7.11 16.59 23.96
C CYS A 218 -8.38 17.28 23.48
N ARG A 219 -9.00 18.11 24.36
CA ARG A 219 -10.06 19.06 23.97
C ARG A 219 -9.49 20.47 23.99
N LEU A 220 -9.36 21.01 22.76
CA LEU A 220 -9.46 22.43 22.38
C LEU A 220 -9.25 23.48 23.50
N LEU A 221 -8.08 24.07 23.56
CA LEU A 221 -7.95 25.44 24.02
C LEU A 221 -8.26 26.38 22.84
N ARG A 222 -9.47 26.92 22.80
CA ARG A 222 -9.78 28.07 21.95
C ARG A 222 -9.07 29.28 22.54
N ASN A 223 -8.29 29.94 21.72
CA ASN A 223 -7.74 31.25 21.98
C ASN A 223 -8.90 32.24 22.08
N THR A 224 -9.25 32.72 23.27
CA THR A 224 -10.04 33.93 23.46
C THR A 224 -9.07 35.02 23.83
N GLY A 225 -8.73 35.84 22.82
CA GLY A 225 -8.05 37.09 23.02
C GLY A 225 -8.97 38.09 23.76
N ALA A 226 -8.41 38.79 24.66
CA ALA A 226 -8.72 40.14 25.08
C ALA A 226 -7.40 40.81 25.47
#